data_d2e09332d9bbb83096a512a6ea149102
#
_entry.id   d2e09332d9bbb83096a512a6ea149102
#
_cell.length_a   1.000
_cell.length_b   1.000
_cell.length_c   1.000
_cell.angle_alpha   90.00
_cell.angle_beta   90.00
_cell.angle_gamma   90.00
#
_symmetry.space_group_name_H-M   'P 1'
#
loop_
_entity.id
_entity.type
_entity.pdbx_description
1 polymer ?
#
loop_
_entity_poly.entity_id
_entity_poly.type
_entity_poly.pdbx_seq_one_letter_code
_entity_poly.pdbx_strand_id
1 'polypeptide(L)'
;MPTLLFQPEDYRFPTSIDEVLTTLAEQGDKARVIAGGTTVHELAYRRAMGDVRTLLDVTRLPLRQIAEAAGAMHLGATITFTELAEYISAHHPSTLAIITDAIAGIRPMQIRNVGTVGGSICSSLPFFDLPAALVALDARVTTHAVTRAPRTIPIEDFFHDFFLPDLRFGEFLTEAEFTLPVHNSSGSFQKFESNSVDWALVSIGVQVSVDAGRFTSVRIALGGGIGRKVTRAITVENALLGAPVEDQVIEKAVAHVADDVRAFSDFRGSAKFRNHLLKVYVARCLKQAARRIR
;
A
#
# COMPACT_ATOMS: atom_id res chain seq x y z
N MET A 1 9.98 25.70 26.83
CA MET A 1 10.55 24.49 26.22
C MET A 1 9.47 23.87 25.34
N PRO A 2 9.74 23.45 24.09
CA PRO A 2 8.76 22.69 23.35
C PRO A 2 8.52 21.38 24.13
N THR A 3 7.33 21.17 24.59
CA THR A 3 6.92 19.91 25.25
C THR A 3 7.08 18.82 24.20
N LEU A 4 8.00 17.87 24.42
CA LEU A 4 8.08 16.66 23.60
C LEU A 4 6.69 16.02 23.61
N LEU A 5 6.08 15.92 22.42
CA LEU A 5 4.70 15.42 22.28
C LEU A 5 4.58 13.94 22.68
N PHE A 6 5.68 13.21 22.57
CA PHE A 6 5.83 11.82 22.96
C PHE A 6 7.30 11.52 23.26
N GLN A 7 7.56 10.81 24.35
CA GLN A 7 8.89 10.33 24.71
C GLN A 7 8.74 8.87 25.19
N PRO A 8 9.32 7.91 24.47
CA PRO A 8 9.33 6.52 24.92
C PRO A 8 10.18 6.38 26.19
N GLU A 9 9.81 5.47 27.07
CA GLU A 9 10.63 5.11 28.24
C GLU A 9 11.84 4.28 27.80
N ASP A 10 11.70 3.51 26.72
CA ASP A 10 12.73 2.63 26.21
C ASP A 10 12.75 2.65 24.65
N TYR A 11 13.96 2.65 24.07
CA TYR A 11 14.19 2.59 22.64
C TYR A 11 15.20 1.50 22.35
N ARG A 12 14.74 0.38 21.79
CA ARG A 12 15.53 -0.83 21.58
C ARG A 12 15.86 -1.04 20.12
N PHE A 13 17.03 -1.64 19.87
CA PHE A 13 17.46 -2.16 18.58
C PHE A 13 17.54 -3.69 18.67
N PRO A 14 16.45 -4.43 18.42
CA PRO A 14 16.47 -5.88 18.44
C PRO A 14 17.53 -6.45 17.50
N THR A 15 18.16 -7.53 17.90
CA THR A 15 19.22 -8.21 17.12
C THR A 15 18.66 -9.40 16.32
N SER A 16 17.42 -9.81 16.61
CA SER A 16 16.72 -10.90 15.92
C SER A 16 15.23 -10.66 15.83
N ILE A 17 14.56 -11.35 14.91
CA ILE A 17 13.09 -11.37 14.81
C ILE A 17 12.49 -11.95 16.11
N ASP A 18 13.09 -12.99 16.68
CA ASP A 18 12.61 -13.61 17.91
C ASP A 18 12.60 -12.63 19.09
N GLU A 19 13.57 -11.73 19.19
CA GLU A 19 13.60 -10.68 20.20
C GLU A 19 12.43 -9.70 20.02
N VAL A 20 12.09 -9.32 18.78
CA VAL A 20 10.92 -8.48 18.49
C VAL A 20 9.65 -9.21 18.93
N LEU A 21 9.46 -10.44 18.50
CA LEU A 21 8.27 -11.25 18.79
C LEU A 21 8.09 -11.46 20.29
N THR A 22 9.17 -11.78 21.00
CA THR A 22 9.15 -11.95 22.46
C THR A 22 8.73 -10.68 23.17
N THR A 23 9.33 -9.55 22.79
CA THR A 23 8.98 -8.24 23.40
C THR A 23 7.53 -7.86 23.12
N LEU A 24 7.03 -8.07 21.89
CA LEU A 24 5.63 -7.82 21.55
C LEU A 24 4.66 -8.73 22.31
N ALA A 25 5.04 -10.01 22.54
CA ALA A 25 4.24 -10.95 23.31
C ALA A 25 4.19 -10.60 24.81
N GLU A 26 5.28 -10.07 25.36
CA GLU A 26 5.37 -9.68 26.78
C GLU A 26 4.73 -8.33 27.07
N GLN A 27 4.92 -7.34 26.20
CA GLN A 27 4.51 -5.96 26.47
C GLN A 27 3.19 -5.55 25.80
N GLY A 28 2.77 -6.27 24.75
CA GLY A 28 1.54 -5.96 24.01
C GLY A 28 1.50 -4.52 23.50
N ASP A 29 0.42 -3.82 23.78
CA ASP A 29 0.19 -2.43 23.34
C ASP A 29 1.20 -1.41 23.89
N LYS A 30 2.00 -1.80 24.89
CA LYS A 30 3.07 -0.95 25.43
C LYS A 30 4.33 -0.95 24.57
N ALA A 31 4.48 -1.92 23.67
CA ALA A 31 5.58 -1.97 22.71
C ALA A 31 5.07 -1.68 21.30
N ARG A 32 5.82 -0.90 20.54
CA ARG A 32 5.51 -0.60 19.14
C ARG A 32 6.76 -0.74 18.26
N VAL A 33 6.57 -1.42 17.13
CA VAL A 33 7.61 -1.51 16.10
C VAL A 33 7.76 -0.15 15.41
N ILE A 34 9.00 0.25 15.18
CA ILE A 34 9.39 1.40 14.36
C ILE A 34 10.42 0.96 13.32
N ALA A 35 10.22 1.41 12.08
CA ALA A 35 11.21 1.34 11.02
C ALA A 35 11.52 2.78 10.55
N GLY A 36 10.99 3.25 9.43
CA GLY A 36 11.19 4.63 8.98
C GLY A 36 10.57 5.73 9.84
N GLY A 37 9.74 5.41 10.81
CA GLY A 37 9.21 6.31 11.83
C GLY A 37 8.18 7.34 11.34
N THR A 38 7.88 7.44 10.06
CA THR A 38 7.01 8.50 9.50
C THR A 38 5.59 8.48 10.07
N THR A 39 4.98 7.30 10.19
CA THR A 39 3.65 7.15 10.83
C THR A 39 3.74 7.30 12.35
N VAL A 40 4.79 6.79 12.99
CA VAL A 40 5.00 6.95 14.44
C VAL A 40 5.11 8.42 14.80
N HIS A 41 5.85 9.21 13.99
CA HIS A 41 5.94 10.67 14.16
C HIS A 41 4.58 11.35 14.05
N GLU A 42 3.77 10.98 13.05
CA GLU A 42 2.41 11.52 12.85
C GLU A 42 1.49 11.19 14.05
N LEU A 43 1.53 9.93 14.53
CA LEU A 43 0.77 9.51 15.70
C LEU A 43 1.21 10.25 16.96
N ALA A 44 2.53 10.45 17.14
CA ALA A 44 3.07 11.22 18.26
C ALA A 44 2.63 12.68 18.21
N TYR A 45 2.68 13.30 17.03
CA TYR A 45 2.20 14.67 16.81
C TYR A 45 0.71 14.82 17.13
N ARG A 46 -0.11 13.84 16.77
CA ARG A 46 -1.55 13.80 17.06
C ARG A 46 -1.89 13.34 18.47
N ARG A 47 -0.91 13.05 19.33
CA ARG A 47 -1.09 12.50 20.68
C ARG A 47 -1.85 11.16 20.67
N ALA A 48 -1.64 10.36 19.63
CA ALA A 48 -2.32 9.08 19.40
C ALA A 48 -1.40 7.86 19.63
N MET A 49 -0.35 8.02 20.46
CA MET A 49 0.56 6.91 20.80
C MET A 49 0.00 5.99 21.90
N GLY A 50 -1.09 6.36 22.57
CA GLY A 50 -1.68 5.56 23.64
C GLY A 50 -0.70 5.33 24.80
N ASP A 51 -0.65 4.08 25.29
CA ASP A 51 0.22 3.66 26.40
C ASP A 51 1.57 3.09 25.93
N VAL A 52 1.99 3.39 24.69
CA VAL A 52 3.27 2.94 24.15
C VAL A 52 4.42 3.52 24.98
N ARG A 53 5.27 2.61 25.50
CA ARG A 53 6.45 2.93 26.32
C ARG A 53 7.75 2.53 25.65
N THR A 54 7.71 1.42 24.90
CA THR A 54 8.90 0.85 24.23
C THR A 54 8.75 1.00 22.71
N LEU A 55 9.78 1.55 22.06
CA LEU A 55 9.93 1.49 20.61
C LEU A 55 10.97 0.43 20.23
N LEU A 56 10.60 -0.45 19.29
CA LEU A 56 11.46 -1.51 18.75
C LEU A 56 11.90 -1.13 17.34
N ASP A 57 13.11 -0.63 17.20
CA ASP A 57 13.68 -0.24 15.90
C ASP A 57 14.19 -1.48 15.15
N VAL A 58 13.46 -1.87 14.12
CA VAL A 58 13.74 -3.05 13.30
C VAL A 58 14.59 -2.79 12.08
N THR A 59 15.11 -1.59 11.92
CA THR A 59 15.90 -1.20 10.72
C THR A 59 17.21 -1.97 10.57
N ARG A 60 17.73 -2.57 11.65
CA ARG A 60 18.95 -3.36 11.65
C ARG A 60 18.73 -4.86 11.41
N LEU A 61 17.46 -5.31 11.36
CA LEU A 61 17.15 -6.71 11.10
C LEU A 61 17.34 -7.03 9.60
N PRO A 62 17.57 -8.32 9.23
CA PRO A 62 17.77 -8.75 7.85
C PRO A 62 16.44 -8.79 7.07
N LEU A 63 15.69 -7.70 7.11
CA LEU A 63 14.39 -7.52 6.46
C LEU A 63 14.43 -6.47 5.33
N ARG A 64 15.64 -6.13 4.85
CA ARG A 64 15.87 -5.11 3.81
C ARG A 64 16.34 -5.76 2.51
N GLN A 65 15.63 -6.79 2.06
CA GLN A 65 15.98 -7.52 0.85
C GLN A 65 14.83 -7.53 -0.15
N ILE A 66 15.16 -7.41 -1.43
CA ILE A 66 14.27 -7.66 -2.56
C ILE A 66 14.77 -8.94 -3.23
N ALA A 67 13.90 -9.93 -3.39
CA ALA A 67 14.25 -11.18 -4.03
C ALA A 67 13.19 -11.60 -5.04
N GLU A 68 13.62 -12.23 -6.12
CA GLU A 68 12.74 -12.86 -7.09
C GLU A 68 12.95 -14.38 -7.02
N ALA A 69 11.92 -15.10 -6.66
CA ALA A 69 11.95 -16.55 -6.55
C ALA A 69 10.62 -17.17 -6.97
N ALA A 70 10.67 -18.28 -7.66
CA ALA A 70 9.49 -19.04 -8.09
C ALA A 70 8.42 -18.22 -8.86
N GLY A 71 8.86 -17.17 -9.59
CA GLY A 71 7.94 -16.29 -10.31
C GLY A 71 7.22 -15.25 -9.45
N ALA A 72 7.67 -15.07 -8.22
CA ALA A 72 7.16 -14.06 -7.30
C ALA A 72 8.27 -13.07 -6.91
N MET A 73 7.86 -11.85 -6.58
CA MET A 73 8.70 -10.85 -5.95
C MET A 73 8.44 -10.83 -4.45
N HIS A 74 9.51 -10.91 -3.67
CA HIS A 74 9.52 -10.90 -2.21
C HIS A 74 10.15 -9.59 -1.73
N LEU A 75 9.41 -8.87 -0.91
CA LEU A 75 9.78 -7.55 -0.39
C LEU A 75 9.88 -7.61 1.14
N GLY A 76 11.08 -7.55 1.68
CA GLY A 76 11.29 -7.44 3.12
C GLY A 76 10.68 -6.17 3.71
N ALA A 77 10.18 -6.25 4.94
CA ALA A 77 9.37 -5.20 5.55
C ALA A 77 10.10 -3.85 5.73
N THR A 78 11.44 -3.85 5.81
CA THR A 78 12.24 -2.63 6.05
C THR A 78 12.83 -2.00 4.79
N ILE A 79 12.49 -2.51 3.59
CA ILE A 79 12.86 -1.88 2.31
C ILE A 79 12.24 -0.49 2.27
N THR A 80 13.04 0.52 1.94
CA THR A 80 12.56 1.89 1.77
C THR A 80 11.88 2.08 0.42
N PHE A 81 11.04 3.10 0.31
CA PHE A 81 10.39 3.43 -0.96
C PHE A 81 11.41 3.78 -2.04
N THR A 82 12.49 4.49 -1.68
CA THR A 82 13.56 4.82 -2.63
C THR A 82 14.21 3.56 -3.19
N GLU A 83 14.62 2.61 -2.33
CA GLU A 83 15.24 1.36 -2.77
C GLU A 83 14.31 0.53 -3.65
N LEU A 84 13.03 0.44 -3.27
CA LEU A 84 12.05 -0.27 -4.08
C LEU A 84 11.89 0.38 -5.46
N ALA A 85 11.78 1.72 -5.53
CA ALA A 85 11.63 2.43 -6.80
C ALA A 85 12.87 2.28 -7.68
N GLU A 86 14.06 2.31 -7.13
CA GLU A 86 15.33 2.10 -7.85
C GLU A 86 15.40 0.68 -8.41
N TYR A 87 15.09 -0.33 -7.59
CA TYR A 87 15.07 -1.73 -8.03
C TYR A 87 14.07 -1.95 -9.17
N ILE A 88 12.82 -1.50 -9.01
CA ILE A 88 11.78 -1.67 -10.04
C ILE A 88 12.14 -0.92 -11.32
N SER A 89 12.69 0.28 -11.23
CA SER A 89 13.11 1.05 -12.40
C SER A 89 14.23 0.38 -13.18
N ALA A 90 15.12 -0.35 -12.51
CA ALA A 90 16.21 -1.07 -13.12
C ALA A 90 15.79 -2.41 -13.77
N HIS A 91 14.85 -3.14 -13.17
CA HIS A 91 14.54 -4.52 -13.54
C HIS A 91 13.16 -4.70 -14.20
N HIS A 92 12.14 -3.91 -13.78
CA HIS A 92 10.75 -4.05 -14.20
C HIS A 92 10.07 -2.72 -14.57
N PRO A 93 10.71 -1.83 -15.37
CA PRO A 93 10.26 -0.44 -15.57
C PRO A 93 8.85 -0.33 -16.19
N SER A 94 8.43 -1.32 -16.96
CA SER A 94 7.12 -1.31 -17.63
C SER A 94 6.09 -2.16 -16.90
N THR A 95 6.43 -3.40 -16.55
CA THR A 95 5.48 -4.36 -15.96
C THR A 95 5.04 -3.99 -14.54
N LEU A 96 5.93 -3.35 -13.76
CA LEU A 96 5.68 -2.89 -12.40
C LEU A 96 5.67 -1.36 -12.28
N ALA A 97 5.38 -0.65 -13.35
CA ALA A 97 5.29 0.81 -13.37
C ALA A 97 4.30 1.38 -12.32
N ILE A 98 3.32 0.61 -11.91
CA ILE A 98 2.39 0.97 -10.84
C ILE A 98 3.11 1.29 -9.52
N ILE A 99 4.20 0.56 -9.18
CA ILE A 99 4.97 0.78 -7.95
C ILE A 99 5.75 2.09 -8.05
N THR A 100 6.46 2.31 -9.16
CA THR A 100 7.24 3.54 -9.36
C THR A 100 6.35 4.77 -9.44
N ASP A 101 5.17 4.68 -10.10
CA ASP A 101 4.17 5.75 -10.11
C ASP A 101 3.67 6.07 -8.69
N ALA A 102 3.34 5.05 -7.89
CA ALA A 102 2.87 5.22 -6.51
C ALA A 102 3.94 5.90 -5.63
N ILE A 103 5.19 5.43 -5.71
CA ILE A 103 6.29 6.01 -4.94
C ILE A 103 6.60 7.45 -5.41
N ALA A 104 6.55 7.72 -6.72
CA ALA A 104 6.70 9.08 -7.26
C ALA A 104 5.60 10.03 -6.77
N GLY A 105 4.41 9.50 -6.46
CA GLY A 105 3.32 10.24 -5.81
C GLY A 105 3.65 10.72 -4.41
N ILE A 106 4.57 10.07 -3.69
CA ILE A 106 5.06 10.49 -2.37
C ILE A 106 6.09 11.61 -2.59
N ARG A 107 5.64 12.87 -2.59
CA ARG A 107 6.45 14.02 -3.02
C ARG A 107 7.68 14.26 -2.16
N PRO A 108 7.61 14.28 -0.80
CA PRO A 108 8.79 14.53 0.01
C PRO A 108 9.81 13.39 -0.12
N MET A 109 11.00 13.70 -0.65
CA MET A 109 12.10 12.73 -0.79
C MET A 109 12.51 12.17 0.59
N GLN A 110 12.45 13.00 1.63
CA GLN A 110 12.74 12.58 3.01
C GLN A 110 11.84 11.42 3.45
N ILE A 111 10.56 11.45 3.09
CA ILE A 111 9.64 10.35 3.39
C ILE A 111 10.01 9.10 2.59
N ARG A 112 10.36 9.25 1.30
CA ARG A 112 10.74 8.10 0.45
C ARG A 112 12.01 7.40 0.93
N ASN A 113 12.96 8.16 1.46
CA ASN A 113 14.25 7.63 1.91
C ASN A 113 14.17 6.84 3.23
N VAL A 114 13.14 7.06 4.04
CA VAL A 114 12.99 6.40 5.35
C VAL A 114 11.70 5.58 5.46
N GLY A 115 10.62 5.97 4.77
CA GLY A 115 9.38 5.22 4.76
C GLY A 115 9.59 3.82 4.16
N THR A 116 9.01 2.80 4.78
CA THR A 116 9.24 1.40 4.43
C THR A 116 7.99 0.70 3.93
N VAL A 117 8.17 -0.38 3.17
CA VAL A 117 7.09 -1.25 2.67
C VAL A 117 6.22 -1.72 3.83
N GLY A 118 6.81 -2.39 4.82
CA GLY A 118 6.08 -2.89 5.99
C GLY A 118 5.43 -1.80 6.81
N GLY A 119 6.12 -0.66 7.01
CA GLY A 119 5.58 0.49 7.73
C GLY A 119 4.32 1.06 7.06
N SER A 120 4.29 1.16 5.72
CA SER A 120 3.13 1.64 4.98
C SER A 120 1.95 0.67 5.05
N ILE A 121 2.21 -0.63 4.98
CA ILE A 121 1.19 -1.69 5.09
C ILE A 121 0.61 -1.71 6.50
N CYS A 122 1.45 -1.78 7.55
CA CYS A 122 0.99 -1.83 8.95
C CYS A 122 0.29 -0.57 9.42
N SER A 123 0.46 0.56 8.73
CA SER A 123 -0.30 1.78 9.01
C SER A 123 -1.78 1.65 8.69
N SER A 124 -2.18 0.73 7.81
CA SER A 124 -3.58 0.48 7.41
C SER A 124 -4.35 1.77 7.07
N LEU A 125 -3.69 2.68 6.32
CA LEU A 125 -4.28 3.94 5.91
C LEU A 125 -4.59 3.91 4.40
N PRO A 126 -5.86 4.07 4.00
CA PRO A 126 -6.25 4.08 2.58
C PRO A 126 -5.69 5.28 1.81
N PHE A 127 -5.16 6.28 2.51
CA PHE A 127 -4.54 7.47 1.91
C PHE A 127 -3.09 7.24 1.46
N PHE A 128 -2.49 6.11 1.83
CA PHE A 128 -1.12 5.78 1.46
C PHE A 128 -1.08 5.19 0.05
N ASP A 129 -0.06 5.56 -0.71
CA ASP A 129 0.01 5.28 -2.14
C ASP A 129 0.43 3.83 -2.44
N LEU A 130 1.50 3.33 -1.78
CA LEU A 130 2.03 1.99 -2.02
C LEU A 130 1.04 0.86 -1.69
N PRO A 131 0.24 0.89 -0.60
CA PRO A 131 -0.76 -0.14 -0.35
C PRO A 131 -1.77 -0.33 -1.49
N ALA A 132 -2.20 0.74 -2.16
CA ALA A 132 -3.10 0.63 -3.31
C ALA A 132 -2.42 -0.05 -4.51
N ALA A 133 -1.14 0.23 -4.75
CA ALA A 133 -0.37 -0.47 -5.79
C ALA A 133 -0.24 -1.96 -5.47
N LEU A 134 0.04 -2.32 -4.20
CA LEU A 134 0.18 -3.71 -3.78
C LEU A 134 -1.15 -4.49 -3.82
N VAL A 135 -2.28 -3.85 -3.50
CA VAL A 135 -3.62 -4.45 -3.68
C VAL A 135 -3.90 -4.75 -5.16
N ALA A 136 -3.56 -3.83 -6.07
CA ALA A 136 -3.71 -4.06 -7.50
C ALA A 136 -2.77 -5.15 -8.04
N LEU A 137 -1.65 -5.43 -7.37
CA LEU A 137 -0.74 -6.53 -7.67
C LEU A 137 -1.15 -7.85 -6.99
N ASP A 138 -2.28 -7.90 -6.28
CA ASP A 138 -2.75 -9.09 -5.54
C ASP A 138 -1.73 -9.58 -4.52
N ALA A 139 -1.06 -8.65 -3.85
CA ALA A 139 0.00 -8.97 -2.91
C ALA A 139 -0.52 -9.73 -1.69
N ARG A 140 0.36 -10.45 -1.06
CA ARG A 140 0.16 -11.14 0.23
C ARG A 140 1.17 -10.62 1.22
N VAL A 141 0.86 -10.69 2.49
CA VAL A 141 1.77 -10.32 3.57
C VAL A 141 2.02 -11.51 4.49
N THR A 142 3.24 -11.64 4.99
CA THR A 142 3.61 -12.69 5.94
C THR A 142 3.88 -12.08 7.31
N THR A 143 3.20 -12.63 8.33
CA THR A 143 3.36 -12.26 9.75
C THR A 143 3.88 -13.43 10.57
N HIS A 144 4.64 -13.12 11.59
CA HIS A 144 5.20 -14.08 12.53
C HIS A 144 4.77 -13.77 13.96
N ALA A 145 4.69 -14.80 14.81
CA ALA A 145 4.46 -14.71 16.26
C ALA A 145 5.24 -15.80 16.99
N VAL A 146 5.55 -15.61 18.29
CA VAL A 146 6.34 -16.59 19.08
C VAL A 146 5.69 -17.98 19.13
N THR A 147 4.38 -18.04 19.36
CA THR A 147 3.68 -19.30 19.70
C THR A 147 2.81 -19.84 18.57
N ARG A 148 2.86 -19.24 17.40
CA ARG A 148 2.00 -19.60 16.26
C ARG A 148 2.83 -19.74 14.99
N ALA A 149 2.38 -20.60 14.07
CA ALA A 149 2.96 -20.67 12.73
C ALA A 149 2.80 -19.32 12.00
N PRO A 150 3.73 -18.96 11.12
CA PRO A 150 3.59 -17.79 10.25
C PRO A 150 2.27 -17.81 9.50
N ARG A 151 1.67 -16.63 9.30
CA ARG A 151 0.44 -16.46 8.50
C ARG A 151 0.78 -15.71 7.23
N THR A 152 0.28 -16.20 6.09
CA THR A 152 0.29 -15.46 4.83
C THR A 152 -1.13 -15.02 4.52
N ILE A 153 -1.36 -13.72 4.45
CA ILE A 153 -2.68 -13.07 4.37
C ILE A 153 -2.75 -12.28 3.06
N PRO A 154 -3.82 -12.39 2.24
CA PRO A 154 -4.05 -11.45 1.14
C PRO A 154 -4.04 -10.02 1.67
N ILE A 155 -3.34 -9.12 0.98
CA ILE A 155 -3.16 -7.75 1.49
C ILE A 155 -4.47 -6.97 1.64
N GLU A 156 -5.47 -7.27 0.81
CA GLU A 156 -6.82 -6.69 0.90
C GLU A 156 -7.52 -7.06 2.21
N ASP A 157 -7.30 -8.30 2.69
CA ASP A 157 -7.86 -8.81 3.95
C ASP A 157 -7.08 -8.32 5.17
N PHE A 158 -5.82 -7.88 4.95
CA PHE A 158 -4.99 -7.34 6.02
C PHE A 158 -5.45 -5.95 6.50
N PHE A 159 -6.19 -5.21 5.68
CA PHE A 159 -6.71 -3.90 6.03
C PHE A 159 -8.14 -4.00 6.57
N HIS A 160 -8.38 -3.63 7.81
CA HIS A 160 -9.73 -3.57 8.38
C HIS A 160 -10.28 -2.15 8.43
N ASP A 161 -9.49 -1.22 8.99
CA ASP A 161 -9.89 0.17 9.21
C ASP A 161 -8.65 1.06 9.33
N PHE A 162 -8.85 2.37 9.54
CA PHE A 162 -7.77 3.32 9.81
C PHE A 162 -6.95 2.87 11.01
N PHE A 163 -5.64 2.72 10.81
CA PHE A 163 -4.69 2.25 11.81
C PHE A 163 -5.04 0.87 12.43
N LEU A 164 -5.86 0.08 11.75
CA LEU A 164 -6.29 -1.24 12.19
C LEU A 164 -5.94 -2.31 11.16
N PRO A 165 -4.69 -2.76 11.08
CA PRO A 165 -4.29 -3.93 10.30
C PRO A 165 -4.71 -5.24 10.97
N ASP A 166 -4.80 -6.35 10.22
CA ASP A 166 -5.00 -7.71 10.76
C ASP A 166 -3.72 -8.28 11.41
N LEU A 167 -3.16 -7.52 12.36
CA LEU A 167 -2.10 -8.00 13.22
C LEU A 167 -2.72 -8.49 14.53
N ARG A 168 -2.52 -9.78 14.84
CA ARG A 168 -2.91 -10.35 16.13
C ARG A 168 -1.90 -9.95 17.21
N PHE A 169 -2.30 -10.10 18.45
CA PHE A 169 -1.42 -9.84 19.59
C PHE A 169 -0.07 -10.57 19.45
N GLY A 170 1.02 -9.82 19.57
CA GLY A 170 2.39 -10.35 19.46
C GLY A 170 2.83 -10.69 18.02
N GLU A 171 2.07 -10.30 16.99
CA GLU A 171 2.48 -10.50 15.59
C GLU A 171 3.32 -9.34 15.05
N PHE A 172 4.21 -9.70 14.15
CA PHE A 172 5.10 -8.79 13.43
C PHE A 172 5.11 -9.13 11.94
N LEU A 173 4.92 -8.15 11.07
CA LEU A 173 4.98 -8.29 9.61
C LEU A 173 6.44 -8.28 9.15
N THR A 174 6.84 -9.31 8.43
CA THR A 174 8.23 -9.47 7.95
C THR A 174 8.40 -9.29 6.45
N GLU A 175 7.36 -9.59 5.66
CA GLU A 175 7.46 -9.63 4.20
C GLU A 175 6.12 -9.28 3.54
N ALA A 176 6.20 -8.72 2.34
CA ALA A 176 5.12 -8.70 1.36
C ALA A 176 5.60 -9.39 0.08
N GLU A 177 4.71 -10.15 -0.57
CA GLU A 177 5.01 -10.86 -1.81
C GLU A 177 3.90 -10.68 -2.84
N PHE A 178 4.22 -10.77 -4.12
CA PHE A 178 3.24 -10.86 -5.20
C PHE A 178 3.82 -11.60 -6.40
N THR A 179 2.95 -12.24 -7.19
CA THR A 179 3.36 -12.91 -8.43
C THR A 179 3.82 -11.86 -9.45
N LEU A 180 4.97 -12.09 -10.07
CA LEU A 180 5.47 -11.21 -11.12
C LEU A 180 4.51 -11.21 -12.31
N PRO A 181 4.06 -10.02 -12.78
CA PRO A 181 3.17 -9.93 -13.92
C PRO A 181 3.85 -10.45 -15.21
N VAL A 182 3.06 -11.05 -16.10
CA VAL A 182 3.53 -11.56 -17.40
C VAL A 182 3.96 -10.43 -18.36
N HIS A 183 4.67 -10.76 -19.43
CA HIS A 183 5.22 -9.77 -20.37
C HIS A 183 4.21 -8.76 -20.93
N ASN A 184 3.01 -9.22 -21.27
CA ASN A 184 1.93 -8.36 -21.80
C ASN A 184 1.13 -7.68 -20.68
N SER A 185 1.82 -7.24 -19.63
CA SER A 185 1.23 -6.60 -18.47
C SER A 185 1.87 -5.25 -18.21
N SER A 186 1.09 -4.32 -17.72
CA SER A 186 1.59 -3.06 -17.17
C SER A 186 0.61 -2.51 -16.16
N GLY A 187 1.09 -1.56 -15.37
CA GLY A 187 0.26 -0.87 -14.40
C GLY A 187 0.41 0.64 -14.44
N SER A 188 -0.44 1.30 -13.70
CA SER A 188 -0.39 2.75 -13.48
C SER A 188 -0.94 3.07 -12.11
N PHE A 189 -0.39 4.10 -11.49
CA PHE A 189 -0.95 4.69 -10.28
C PHE A 189 -1.14 6.18 -10.48
N GLN A 190 -2.30 6.69 -10.08
CA GLN A 190 -2.58 8.13 -10.04
C GLN A 190 -3.39 8.47 -8.81
N LYS A 191 -3.21 9.70 -8.31
CA LYS A 191 -4.03 10.24 -7.21
C LYS A 191 -4.44 11.67 -7.48
N PHE A 192 -5.49 12.10 -6.80
CA PHE A 192 -5.87 13.51 -6.68
C PHE A 192 -5.67 13.96 -5.25
N GLU A 193 -4.91 15.03 -5.08
CA GLU A 193 -4.63 15.70 -3.81
C GLU A 193 -4.90 17.20 -3.96
N SER A 194 -5.32 17.87 -2.87
CA SER A 194 -5.62 19.32 -2.92
C SER A 194 -4.36 20.17 -3.01
N ASN A 195 -3.26 19.66 -2.47
CA ASN A 195 -1.92 20.22 -2.60
C ASN A 195 -0.89 19.07 -2.61
N SER A 196 0.36 19.38 -2.96
CA SER A 196 1.41 18.37 -3.24
C SER A 196 1.89 17.56 -2.04
N VAL A 197 1.43 17.85 -0.83
CA VAL A 197 1.83 17.15 0.40
C VAL A 197 0.64 16.65 1.22
N ASP A 198 -0.57 16.81 0.67
CA ASP A 198 -1.80 16.41 1.35
C ASP A 198 -2.11 14.92 1.12
N TRP A 199 -2.97 14.37 1.97
CA TRP A 199 -3.51 13.02 1.76
C TRP A 199 -4.46 13.00 0.56
N ALA A 200 -4.38 11.95 -0.24
CA ALA A 200 -5.19 11.81 -1.44
C ALA A 200 -6.69 11.83 -1.14
N LEU A 201 -7.45 12.61 -1.92
CA LEU A 201 -8.92 12.50 -1.94
C LEU A 201 -9.34 11.18 -2.59
N VAL A 202 -8.65 10.82 -3.67
CA VAL A 202 -8.75 9.51 -4.34
C VAL A 202 -7.35 9.08 -4.76
N SER A 203 -7.06 7.80 -4.68
CA SER A 203 -5.87 7.18 -5.25
C SER A 203 -6.26 5.88 -5.95
N ILE A 204 -5.70 5.65 -7.12
CA ILE A 204 -6.07 4.55 -8.01
C ILE A 204 -4.82 3.82 -8.43
N GLY A 205 -4.77 2.52 -8.12
CA GLY A 205 -3.78 1.59 -8.65
C GLY A 205 -4.44 0.65 -9.66
N VAL A 206 -3.84 0.50 -10.83
CA VAL A 206 -4.34 -0.40 -11.88
C VAL A 206 -3.21 -1.29 -12.35
N GLN A 207 -3.46 -2.59 -12.43
CA GLN A 207 -2.60 -3.57 -13.10
C GLN A 207 -3.43 -4.33 -14.11
N VAL A 208 -2.98 -4.38 -15.36
CA VAL A 208 -3.69 -5.07 -16.45
C VAL A 208 -2.74 -5.94 -17.25
N SER A 209 -3.31 -6.99 -17.85
CA SER A 209 -2.67 -7.79 -18.90
C SER A 209 -3.53 -7.72 -20.15
N VAL A 210 -2.90 -7.67 -21.31
CA VAL A 210 -3.59 -7.57 -22.61
C VAL A 210 -3.03 -8.62 -23.56
N ASP A 211 -3.93 -9.35 -24.20
CA ASP A 211 -3.59 -10.24 -25.30
C ASP A 211 -4.57 -10.07 -26.46
N ALA A 212 -4.06 -10.09 -27.69
CA ALA A 212 -4.84 -9.88 -28.91
C ALA A 212 -5.82 -8.68 -28.84
N GLY A 213 -5.39 -7.57 -28.20
CA GLY A 213 -6.19 -6.35 -28.04
C GLY A 213 -7.33 -6.45 -27.03
N ARG A 214 -7.34 -7.47 -26.17
CA ARG A 214 -8.33 -7.68 -25.13
C ARG A 214 -7.69 -7.76 -23.75
N PHE A 215 -8.41 -7.31 -22.74
CA PHE A 215 -7.99 -7.47 -21.34
C PHE A 215 -8.08 -8.95 -20.94
N THR A 216 -6.97 -9.55 -20.56
CA THR A 216 -6.89 -10.91 -20.01
C THR A 216 -6.80 -10.94 -18.50
N SER A 217 -6.38 -9.83 -17.90
CA SER A 217 -6.43 -9.58 -16.45
C SER A 217 -6.66 -8.09 -16.20
N VAL A 218 -7.48 -7.78 -15.22
CA VAL A 218 -7.73 -6.40 -14.76
C VAL A 218 -7.81 -6.41 -13.25
N ARG A 219 -6.99 -5.60 -12.60
CA ARG A 219 -7.01 -5.37 -11.15
C ARG A 219 -7.01 -3.87 -10.90
N ILE A 220 -7.95 -3.39 -10.11
CA ILE A 220 -8.13 -1.97 -9.83
C ILE A 220 -8.30 -1.77 -8.33
N ALA A 221 -7.32 -1.15 -7.71
CA ALA A 221 -7.37 -0.77 -6.31
C ALA A 221 -7.77 0.69 -6.15
N LEU A 222 -8.67 0.93 -5.22
CA LEU A 222 -9.24 2.23 -4.90
C LEU A 222 -8.85 2.61 -3.48
N GLY A 223 -8.19 3.75 -3.31
CA GLY A 223 -7.75 4.30 -2.03
C GLY A 223 -8.10 5.78 -1.89
N GLY A 224 -7.54 6.42 -0.87
CA GLY A 224 -7.86 7.81 -0.51
C GLY A 224 -9.13 7.93 0.33
N GLY A 225 -9.76 9.08 0.28
CA GLY A 225 -10.96 9.39 1.08
C GLY A 225 -12.26 8.79 0.56
N ILE A 226 -12.22 7.58 0.00
CA ILE A 226 -13.37 6.90 -0.61
C ILE A 226 -13.87 5.71 0.20
N GLY A 227 -13.15 5.33 1.25
CA GLY A 227 -13.48 4.21 2.12
C GLY A 227 -12.60 4.21 3.36
N ARG A 228 -12.82 3.25 4.23
CA ARG A 228 -12.03 3.08 5.46
C ARG A 228 -10.77 2.23 5.26
N LYS A 229 -10.70 1.51 4.15
CA LYS A 229 -9.55 0.73 3.70
C LYS A 229 -9.38 0.83 2.19
N VAL A 230 -8.25 0.40 1.67
CA VAL A 230 -8.08 0.17 0.22
C VAL A 230 -9.01 -0.96 -0.20
N THR A 231 -9.71 -0.78 -1.30
CA THR A 231 -10.75 -1.70 -1.81
C THR A 231 -10.55 -1.92 -3.30
N ARG A 232 -11.02 -3.06 -3.83
CA ARG A 232 -10.99 -3.33 -5.28
C ARG A 232 -12.26 -2.86 -5.97
N ALA A 233 -12.14 -2.43 -7.24
CA ALA A 233 -13.26 -2.08 -8.12
C ALA A 233 -13.77 -3.32 -8.87
N ILE A 234 -14.30 -4.31 -8.16
CA ILE A 234 -14.69 -5.62 -8.70
C ILE A 234 -15.71 -5.50 -9.84
N THR A 235 -16.67 -4.58 -9.74
CA THR A 235 -17.67 -4.33 -10.77
C THR A 235 -17.02 -3.90 -12.09
N VAL A 236 -16.05 -3.00 -12.03
CA VAL A 236 -15.31 -2.52 -13.20
C VAL A 236 -14.37 -3.59 -13.75
N GLU A 237 -13.66 -4.32 -12.88
CA GLU A 237 -12.77 -5.41 -13.27
C GLU A 237 -13.52 -6.49 -14.06
N ASN A 238 -14.68 -6.93 -13.56
CA ASN A 238 -15.52 -7.94 -14.22
C ASN A 238 -16.07 -7.43 -15.56
N ALA A 239 -16.42 -6.15 -15.66
CA ALA A 239 -16.92 -5.57 -16.90
C ALA A 239 -15.85 -5.47 -18.00
N LEU A 240 -14.58 -5.38 -17.61
CA LEU A 240 -13.46 -5.25 -18.54
C LEU A 240 -12.79 -6.59 -18.90
N LEU A 241 -12.93 -7.62 -18.08
CA LEU A 241 -12.33 -8.92 -18.34
C LEU A 241 -12.84 -9.51 -19.67
N GLY A 242 -11.92 -9.79 -20.61
CA GLY A 242 -12.22 -10.26 -21.95
C GLY A 242 -12.72 -9.17 -22.93
N ALA A 243 -12.93 -7.95 -22.46
CA ALA A 243 -13.37 -6.83 -23.29
C ALA A 243 -12.22 -6.26 -24.15
N PRO A 244 -12.52 -5.64 -25.31
CA PRO A 244 -11.52 -4.98 -26.13
C PRO A 244 -10.94 -3.74 -25.42
N VAL A 245 -9.65 -3.45 -25.68
CA VAL A 245 -8.95 -2.30 -25.12
C VAL A 245 -9.31 -1.05 -25.93
N GLU A 246 -10.52 -0.55 -25.71
CA GLU A 246 -11.06 0.61 -26.40
C GLU A 246 -11.55 1.67 -25.38
N ASP A 247 -11.35 2.95 -25.72
CA ASP A 247 -11.69 4.05 -24.82
C ASP A 247 -13.16 4.05 -24.44
N GLN A 248 -14.08 3.78 -25.39
CA GLN A 248 -15.52 3.74 -25.12
C GLN A 248 -15.93 2.61 -24.16
N VAL A 249 -15.28 1.44 -24.32
CA VAL A 249 -15.50 0.28 -23.44
C VAL A 249 -15.04 0.58 -22.02
N ILE A 250 -13.86 1.17 -21.88
CA ILE A 250 -13.33 1.62 -20.57
C ILE A 250 -14.28 2.65 -19.93
N GLU A 251 -14.70 3.68 -20.65
CA GLU A 251 -15.60 4.73 -20.14
C GLU A 251 -16.95 4.17 -19.68
N LYS A 252 -17.50 3.19 -20.43
CA LYS A 252 -18.74 2.52 -20.03
C LYS A 252 -18.57 1.70 -18.76
N ALA A 253 -17.47 0.95 -18.63
CA ALA A 253 -17.20 0.14 -17.44
C ALA A 253 -17.00 1.01 -16.18
N VAL A 254 -16.20 2.08 -16.27
CA VAL A 254 -15.90 2.95 -15.13
C VAL A 254 -17.09 3.80 -14.66
N ALA A 255 -18.18 3.88 -15.43
CA ALA A 255 -19.40 4.54 -14.98
C ALA A 255 -19.95 3.94 -13.68
N HIS A 256 -19.68 2.64 -13.43
CA HIS A 256 -20.14 1.86 -12.29
C HIS A 256 -19.13 1.78 -11.13
N VAL A 257 -17.98 2.44 -11.20
CA VAL A 257 -16.93 2.35 -10.15
C VAL A 257 -17.42 2.79 -8.76
N ALA A 258 -18.42 3.66 -8.70
CA ALA A 258 -19.00 4.11 -7.42
C ALA A 258 -19.84 3.02 -6.71
N ASP A 259 -20.20 1.93 -7.40
CA ASP A 259 -20.97 0.84 -6.83
C ASP A 259 -20.12 -0.03 -5.87
N ASP A 260 -18.79 -0.01 -6.06
CA ASP A 260 -17.81 -0.77 -5.27
C ASP A 260 -17.33 -0.04 -3.99
N VAL A 261 -17.69 1.25 -3.80
CA VAL A 261 -17.19 2.06 -2.70
C VAL A 261 -18.27 2.89 -2.02
N ARG A 262 -17.96 3.37 -0.80
CA ARG A 262 -18.80 4.31 -0.07
C ARG A 262 -18.01 5.56 0.28
N ALA A 263 -17.84 6.44 -0.72
CA ALA A 263 -17.16 7.71 -0.52
C ALA A 263 -17.87 8.55 0.56
N PHE A 264 -17.11 9.19 1.42
CA PHE A 264 -17.62 10.09 2.44
C PHE A 264 -17.29 11.55 2.15
N SER A 265 -18.01 12.47 2.79
CA SER A 265 -17.73 13.90 2.73
C SER A 265 -16.96 14.34 3.96
N ASP A 266 -15.94 15.17 3.78
CA ASP A 266 -15.20 15.87 4.82
C ASP A 266 -14.86 17.30 4.36
N PHE A 267 -14.08 18.04 5.16
CA PHE A 267 -13.67 19.40 4.83
C PHE A 267 -12.82 19.52 3.54
N ARG A 268 -12.23 18.41 3.05
CA ARG A 268 -11.39 18.36 1.84
C ARG A 268 -12.21 18.14 0.59
N GLY A 269 -13.40 17.52 0.67
CA GLY A 269 -14.23 17.27 -0.50
C GLY A 269 -15.49 16.48 -0.20
N SER A 270 -16.52 16.70 -1.03
CA SER A 270 -17.78 15.96 -0.93
C SER A 270 -17.67 14.56 -1.52
N ALA A 271 -18.51 13.62 -1.04
CA ALA A 271 -18.64 12.27 -1.61
C ALA A 271 -18.98 12.32 -3.12
N LYS A 272 -19.83 13.28 -3.56
CA LYS A 272 -20.16 13.46 -4.96
C LYS A 272 -18.92 13.81 -5.81
N PHE A 273 -18.07 14.70 -5.29
CA PHE A 273 -16.82 15.08 -5.97
C PHE A 273 -15.85 13.90 -6.04
N ARG A 274 -15.68 13.14 -4.93
CA ARG A 274 -14.83 11.94 -4.91
C ARG A 274 -15.30 10.87 -5.89
N ASN A 275 -16.61 10.60 -5.97
CA ASN A 275 -17.18 9.69 -6.96
C ASN A 275 -16.96 10.17 -8.41
N HIS A 276 -16.98 11.47 -8.66
CA HIS A 276 -16.61 12.00 -9.97
C HIS A 276 -15.12 11.76 -10.27
N LEU A 277 -14.24 12.06 -9.31
CA LEU A 277 -12.79 11.83 -9.44
C LEU A 277 -12.46 10.35 -9.69
N LEU A 278 -13.15 9.41 -9.00
CA LEU A 278 -12.99 7.98 -9.24
C LEU A 278 -13.16 7.62 -10.71
N LYS A 279 -14.27 8.05 -11.34
CA LYS A 279 -14.53 7.77 -12.74
C LYS A 279 -13.42 8.30 -13.65
N VAL A 280 -12.98 9.54 -13.41
CA VAL A 280 -11.92 10.17 -14.22
C VAL A 280 -10.58 9.45 -14.05
N TYR A 281 -10.19 9.18 -12.81
CA TYR A 281 -8.84 8.64 -12.53
C TYR A 281 -8.73 7.15 -12.85
N VAL A 282 -9.79 6.35 -12.63
CA VAL A 282 -9.80 4.93 -13.04
C VAL A 282 -9.68 4.82 -14.56
N ALA A 283 -10.44 5.63 -15.33
CA ALA A 283 -10.31 5.65 -16.79
C ALA A 283 -8.90 6.05 -17.24
N ARG A 284 -8.31 7.08 -16.63
CA ARG A 284 -6.94 7.53 -16.94
C ARG A 284 -5.91 6.44 -16.66
N CYS A 285 -5.98 5.80 -15.48
CA CYS A 285 -5.04 4.73 -15.11
C CYS A 285 -5.15 3.54 -16.06
N LEU A 286 -6.36 3.08 -16.39
CA LEU A 286 -6.58 1.98 -17.33
C LEU A 286 -5.99 2.30 -18.72
N LYS A 287 -6.28 3.48 -19.26
CA LYS A 287 -5.74 3.93 -20.55
C LYS A 287 -4.22 4.05 -20.52
N GLN A 288 -3.64 4.55 -19.44
CA GLN A 288 -2.20 4.67 -19.27
C GLN A 288 -1.54 3.29 -19.18
N ALA A 289 -2.05 2.39 -18.35
CA ALA A 289 -1.53 1.03 -18.22
C ALA A 289 -1.57 0.29 -19.56
N ALA A 290 -2.69 0.33 -20.28
CA ALA A 290 -2.82 -0.29 -21.59
C ALA A 290 -1.88 0.30 -22.66
N ARG A 291 -1.60 1.59 -22.64
CA ARG A 291 -0.63 2.24 -23.55
C ARG A 291 0.81 1.81 -23.30
N ARG A 292 1.17 1.47 -22.05
CA ARG A 292 2.52 1.01 -21.69
C ARG A 292 2.83 -0.41 -22.17
N ILE A 293 1.80 -1.20 -22.50
CA ILE A 293 1.94 -2.57 -23.03
C ILE A 293 2.26 -2.56 -24.54
N ARG A 294 1.94 -1.49 -25.24
CA ARG A 294 2.13 -1.34 -26.71
C ARG A 294 3.60 -0.94 -27.08
#